data_a1fefb5222fd4327f0069715982a5453
#
_entry.id   a1fefb5222fd4327f0069715982a5453
#
_cell.length_a   1.000
_cell.length_b   1.000
_cell.length_c   1.000
_cell.angle_alpha   90.00
_cell.angle_beta   90.00
_cell.angle_gamma   90.00
#
_symmetry.space_group_name_H-M   'P 1'
#
loop_
_entity.id
_entity.type
_entity.pdbx_description
1 polymer ?
#
loop_
_entity_poly.entity_id
_entity_poly.type
_entity_poly.pdbx_seq_one_letter_code
_entity_poly.pdbx_strand_id
1 'polypeptide(L)'
;ALINDIRPAVVLFYHSAANGIYAGDCAGGGVSAPMTEILGRATGYPYGVEFTDYVVNGTASSWVDSLGIPAADVELASADLTEFSRNLDGVLALQCWLTMVC
;
A
#
# COMPACT_ATOMS: atom_id res chain seq x y z
N ALA A 1 3.80 -13.94 15.00
CA ALA A 1 4.50 -13.43 13.84
C ALA A 1 4.83 -11.94 14.00
N LEU A 2 5.73 -11.44 13.18
CA LEU A 2 6.32 -10.11 13.31
C LEU A 2 5.28 -8.99 13.39
N ILE A 3 4.30 -9.00 12.49
CA ILE A 3 3.30 -7.92 12.44
C ILE A 3 2.43 -7.89 13.70
N ASN A 4 2.04 -9.05 14.20
CA ASN A 4 1.28 -9.12 15.44
C ASN A 4 2.10 -8.64 16.64
N ASP A 5 3.39 -8.90 16.64
CA ASP A 5 4.28 -8.52 17.74
C ASP A 5 4.59 -7.03 17.73
N ILE A 6 4.84 -6.45 16.55
CA ILE A 6 5.21 -5.05 16.41
C ILE A 6 4.00 -4.12 16.38
N ARG A 7 2.89 -4.54 15.77
CA ARG A 7 1.69 -3.74 15.55
C ARG A 7 2.03 -2.41 14.86
N PRO A 8 2.58 -2.45 13.64
CA PRO A 8 2.97 -1.24 12.91
C PRO A 8 1.77 -0.37 12.57
N ALA A 9 2.02 0.91 12.32
CA ALA A 9 0.97 1.85 11.95
C ALA A 9 0.47 1.62 10.52
N VAL A 10 1.36 1.21 9.61
CA VAL A 10 1.04 0.82 8.22
C VAL A 10 1.99 -0.27 7.77
N VAL A 11 1.58 -1.02 6.75
CA VAL A 11 2.45 -2.04 6.12
C VAL A 11 2.34 -1.88 4.60
N LEU A 12 3.50 -1.80 3.96
CA LEU A 12 3.58 -1.74 2.49
C LEU A 12 4.35 -2.94 1.98
N PHE A 13 3.81 -3.58 0.96
CA PHE A 13 4.45 -4.69 0.26
C PHE A 13 4.80 -4.21 -1.16
N TYR A 14 6.08 -4.15 -1.49
CA TYR A 14 6.53 -3.68 -2.80
C TYR A 14 6.76 -4.85 -3.73
N HIS A 15 6.20 -4.73 -4.94
CA HIS A 15 6.32 -5.72 -6.00
C HIS A 15 6.57 -5.05 -7.35
N SER A 16 6.95 -5.81 -8.36
CA SER A 16 7.03 -5.37 -9.75
C SER A 16 6.47 -6.46 -10.68
N ALA A 17 5.69 -6.12 -11.73
CA ALA A 17 5.31 -4.74 -11.97
C ALA A 17 3.90 -4.72 -12.51
N ALA A 18 2.96 -4.25 -11.74
CA ALA A 18 1.57 -4.10 -12.17
C ALA A 18 1.10 -2.63 -12.06
N ASN A 19 2.03 -1.70 -11.92
CA ASN A 19 1.81 -0.24 -11.98
C ASN A 19 0.58 0.22 -11.22
N GLY A 20 0.61 0.14 -9.90
CA GLY A 20 -0.52 0.61 -9.12
C GLY A 20 -0.36 0.36 -7.63
N ILE A 21 -1.26 0.95 -6.86
CA ILE A 21 -1.34 0.73 -5.41
C ILE A 21 -2.66 0.04 -5.13
N TYR A 22 -2.58 -1.15 -4.59
CA TYR A 22 -3.73 -2.00 -4.31
C TYR A 22 -3.93 -2.13 -2.81
N ALA A 23 -5.01 -1.54 -2.32
CA ALA A 23 -5.33 -1.53 -0.89
C ALA A 23 -5.60 -2.95 -0.39
N GLY A 24 -5.15 -3.24 0.81
CA GLY A 24 -5.65 -4.38 1.53
C GLY A 24 -7.15 -4.28 1.68
N ASP A 25 -7.85 -5.36 1.39
CA ASP A 25 -9.30 -5.37 1.42
C ASP A 25 -9.77 -6.65 2.10
N CYS A 26 -10.30 -6.48 3.30
CA CYS A 26 -10.93 -7.57 4.02
C CYS A 26 -12.39 -7.18 4.27
N ALA A 27 -13.29 -7.90 3.63
CA ALA A 27 -14.75 -7.72 3.82
C ALA A 27 -15.27 -6.31 3.47
N GLY A 28 -14.80 -5.74 2.36
CA GLY A 28 -15.43 -4.55 1.80
C GLY A 28 -14.80 -3.23 2.21
N GLY A 29 -13.53 -3.24 2.53
CA GLY A 29 -12.79 -2.02 2.70
C GLY A 29 -12.77 -1.50 4.11
N GLY A 30 -12.04 -0.47 4.32
CA GLY A 30 -11.91 0.08 5.63
C GLY A 30 -10.66 0.90 5.80
N VAL A 31 -9.71 0.40 6.57
CA VAL A 31 -8.59 1.19 7.05
C VAL A 31 -7.53 1.49 5.99
N SER A 32 -7.46 0.69 4.92
CA SER A 32 -6.38 0.81 3.92
C SER A 32 -6.65 1.83 2.83
N ALA A 33 -7.90 2.09 2.47
CA ALA A 33 -8.24 2.98 1.37
C ALA A 33 -7.74 4.43 1.54
N PRO A 34 -7.90 5.08 2.70
CA PRO A 34 -7.37 6.43 2.88
C PRO A 34 -5.86 6.51 2.71
N MET A 35 -5.14 5.50 3.17
CA MET A 35 -3.68 5.43 3.01
C MET A 35 -3.28 5.33 1.55
N THR A 36 -3.97 4.52 0.75
CA THR A 36 -3.64 4.37 -0.67
C THR A 36 -3.87 5.66 -1.45
N GLU A 37 -4.84 6.47 -1.07
CA GLU A 37 -5.05 7.78 -1.69
C GLU A 37 -3.86 8.70 -1.43
N ILE A 38 -3.39 8.80 -0.20
CA ILE A 38 -2.24 9.62 0.15
C ILE A 38 -1.00 9.14 -0.60
N LEU A 39 -0.76 7.84 -0.59
CA LEU A 39 0.37 7.23 -1.24
C LEU A 39 0.32 7.42 -2.75
N GLY A 40 -0.85 7.23 -3.35
CA GLY A 40 -1.03 7.39 -4.79
C GLY A 40 -0.83 8.82 -5.27
N ARG A 41 -1.31 9.79 -4.53
CA ARG A 41 -1.12 11.20 -4.86
C ARG A 41 0.36 11.60 -4.78
N ALA A 42 1.08 11.08 -3.80
CA ALA A 42 2.50 11.40 -3.63
C ALA A 42 3.40 10.71 -4.65
N THR A 43 3.10 9.46 -5.01
CA THR A 43 3.93 8.67 -5.91
C THR A 43 3.56 8.82 -7.38
N GLY A 44 2.31 9.17 -7.66
CA GLY A 44 1.78 9.19 -9.03
C GLY A 44 1.35 7.83 -9.56
N TYR A 45 1.41 6.76 -8.77
CA TYR A 45 0.86 5.47 -9.18
C TYR A 45 -0.67 5.51 -9.19
N PRO A 46 -1.30 4.78 -10.11
CA PRO A 46 -2.75 4.59 -10.04
C PRO A 46 -3.17 3.97 -8.70
N TYR A 47 -4.30 4.41 -8.19
CA TYR A 47 -4.87 3.89 -6.95
C TYR A 47 -6.40 3.85 -7.05
N GLY A 48 -7.03 3.15 -6.12
CA GLY A 48 -8.49 3.04 -6.10
C GLY A 48 -9.03 2.15 -7.21
N VAL A 49 -8.19 1.29 -7.79
CA VAL A 49 -8.57 0.35 -8.84
C VAL A 49 -8.39 -1.08 -8.33
N GLU A 50 -9.11 -2.00 -8.92
CA GLU A 50 -8.95 -3.42 -8.62
C GLU A 50 -7.83 -4.02 -9.47
N PHE A 51 -7.12 -4.96 -8.87
CA PHE A 51 -6.16 -5.78 -9.60
C PHE A 51 -6.96 -6.81 -10.43
N THR A 52 -6.81 -6.73 -11.75
CA THR A 52 -7.64 -7.52 -12.68
C THR A 52 -6.87 -8.51 -13.53
N ASP A 53 -5.54 -8.58 -13.41
CA ASP A 53 -4.74 -9.46 -14.25
C ASP A 53 -5.04 -10.94 -14.02
N TYR A 54 -5.41 -11.29 -12.80
CA TYR A 54 -5.87 -12.64 -12.43
C TYR A 54 -6.65 -12.56 -11.12
N VAL A 55 -7.35 -13.64 -10.79
CA VAL A 55 -8.10 -13.70 -9.53
C VAL A 55 -7.13 -13.80 -8.36
N VAL A 56 -7.28 -12.90 -7.39
CA VAL A 56 -6.43 -12.85 -6.20
C VAL A 56 -7.27 -13.11 -4.97
N ASN A 57 -6.84 -14.07 -4.15
CA ASN A 57 -7.49 -14.40 -2.89
C ASN A 57 -6.44 -14.48 -1.78
N GLY A 58 -6.76 -13.92 -0.62
CA GLY A 58 -5.94 -14.11 0.57
C GLY A 58 -4.56 -13.46 0.51
N THR A 59 -4.47 -12.22 0.04
CA THR A 59 -3.18 -11.51 -0.01
C THR A 59 -2.69 -11.16 1.39
N ALA A 60 -1.37 -10.95 1.50
CA ALA A 60 -0.76 -10.51 2.76
C ALA A 60 -1.31 -9.15 3.19
N SER A 61 -1.49 -8.22 2.23
CA SER A 61 -2.05 -6.91 2.53
C SER A 61 -3.49 -6.99 3.06
N SER A 62 -4.30 -7.88 2.50
CA SER A 62 -5.67 -8.09 2.98
C SER A 62 -5.68 -8.70 4.38
N TRP A 63 -4.75 -9.60 4.67
CA TRP A 63 -4.64 -10.15 6.02
C TRP A 63 -4.26 -9.06 7.04
N VAL A 64 -3.30 -8.21 6.72
CA VAL A 64 -2.92 -7.09 7.59
C VAL A 64 -4.08 -6.13 7.80
N ASP A 65 -4.81 -5.81 6.72
CA ASP A 65 -6.02 -4.97 6.79
C ASP A 65 -7.03 -5.56 7.77
N SER A 66 -7.18 -6.88 7.81
CA SER A 66 -8.10 -7.55 8.73
C SER A 66 -7.74 -7.34 10.19
N LEU A 67 -6.50 -6.99 10.49
CA LEU A 67 -6.04 -6.67 11.84
C LEU A 67 -6.33 -5.20 12.22
N GLY A 68 -6.94 -4.42 11.34
CA GLY A 68 -7.17 -3.00 11.54
C GLY A 68 -5.95 -2.13 11.24
N ILE A 69 -4.95 -2.68 10.56
CA ILE A 69 -3.72 -1.98 10.18
C ILE A 69 -3.78 -1.66 8.70
N PRO A 70 -3.68 -0.37 8.29
CA PRO A 70 -3.65 -0.02 6.87
C PRO A 70 -2.51 -0.71 6.15
N ALA A 71 -2.83 -1.34 5.02
CA ALA A 71 -1.85 -2.09 4.24
C ALA A 71 -2.15 -1.97 2.75
N ALA A 72 -1.10 -2.07 1.94
CA ALA A 72 -1.24 -2.02 0.49
C ALA A 72 -0.10 -2.77 -0.19
N ASP A 73 -0.39 -3.27 -1.38
CA ASP A 73 0.63 -3.73 -2.33
C ASP A 73 0.97 -2.57 -3.24
N VAL A 74 2.23 -2.17 -3.26
CA VAL A 74 2.74 -1.15 -4.17
C VAL A 74 3.42 -1.85 -5.33
N GLU A 75 2.80 -1.80 -6.49
CA GLU A 75 3.34 -2.42 -7.71
C GLU A 75 4.06 -1.37 -8.53
N LEU A 76 5.36 -1.54 -8.73
CA LEU A 76 6.16 -0.62 -9.54
C LEU A 76 5.66 -0.60 -10.99
N ALA A 77 5.93 0.48 -11.70
CA ALA A 77 5.53 0.61 -13.10
C ALA A 77 6.42 -0.22 -14.02
N SER A 78 7.66 -0.51 -13.61
CA SER A 78 8.65 -1.21 -14.42
C SER A 78 9.37 -2.28 -13.59
N ALA A 79 9.71 -3.39 -14.24
CA ALA A 79 10.55 -4.42 -13.63
C ALA A 79 12.04 -4.05 -13.67
N ASP A 80 12.42 -3.05 -14.45
CA ASP A 80 13.82 -2.71 -14.72
C ASP A 80 14.36 -1.54 -13.89
N LEU A 81 13.46 -0.72 -13.33
CA LEU A 81 13.82 0.49 -12.59
C LEU A 81 13.40 0.39 -11.13
N THR A 82 14.18 1.00 -10.25
CA THR A 82 13.89 1.01 -8.82
C THR A 82 12.77 1.98 -8.46
N GLU A 83 12.59 3.04 -9.27
CA GLU A 83 11.58 4.09 -9.02
C GLU A 83 11.70 4.66 -7.60
N PHE A 84 12.94 4.76 -7.10
CA PHE A 84 13.22 5.10 -5.71
C PHE A 84 12.67 6.47 -5.30
N SER A 85 12.87 7.50 -6.14
CA SER A 85 12.45 8.86 -5.80
C SER A 85 10.96 8.98 -5.54
N ARG A 86 10.14 8.41 -6.44
CA ARG A 86 8.69 8.48 -6.26
C ARG A 86 8.23 7.67 -5.05
N ASN A 87 8.85 6.55 -4.79
CA ASN A 87 8.50 5.72 -3.62
C ASN A 87 8.94 6.38 -2.32
N LEU A 88 10.07 7.07 -2.31
CA LEU A 88 10.47 7.87 -1.16
C LEU A 88 9.47 8.99 -0.87
N ASP A 89 8.99 9.68 -1.91
CA ASP A 89 7.95 10.71 -1.75
C ASP A 89 6.71 10.12 -1.10
N GLY A 90 6.34 8.90 -1.48
CA GLY A 90 5.20 8.19 -0.89
C GLY A 90 5.41 7.90 0.59
N VAL A 91 6.56 7.39 0.96
CA VAL A 91 6.88 7.07 2.36
C VAL A 91 6.87 8.33 3.22
N LEU A 92 7.45 9.42 2.71
CA LEU A 92 7.47 10.70 3.43
C LEU A 92 6.06 11.27 3.60
N ALA A 93 5.20 11.14 2.59
CA ALA A 93 3.81 11.57 2.68
C ALA A 93 3.05 10.76 3.74
N LEU A 94 3.29 9.46 3.84
CA LEU A 94 2.68 8.63 4.88
C LEU A 94 3.19 9.02 6.27
N GLN A 95 4.47 9.30 6.40
CA GLN A 95 5.03 9.77 7.67
C GLN A 95 4.36 11.07 8.12
N CYS A 96 4.20 12.02 7.20
CA CYS A 96 3.50 13.26 7.46
C CYS A 96 2.06 13.01 7.94
N TRP A 97 1.34 12.15 7.24
CA TRP A 97 -0.03 11.80 7.57
C TRP A 97 -0.16 11.14 8.94
N LEU A 98 0.72 10.20 9.25
CA LEU A 98 0.66 9.45 10.51
C LEU A 98 1.09 10.28 11.72
N THR A 99 2.07 11.14 11.56
CA THR A 99 2.67 11.89 12.67
C THR A 99 2.21 13.35 12.76
N MET A 100 1.56 13.84 11.72
CA MET A 100 1.21 15.27 11.57
C MET A 100 2.42 16.17 11.54
N VAL A 101 3.61 15.63 11.29
CA VAL A 101 4.87 16.38 11.18
C VAL A 101 5.42 16.15 9.78
N CYS A 102 5.46 17.20 9.01
CA CYS A 102 5.99 17.23 7.65
C CYS A 102 7.34 17.96 7.61
#